data_cbd890ee722f6b3f390ad48cfc35c04e
#
_entry.id   cbd890ee722f6b3f390ad48cfc35c04e
#
_cell.length_a   1.000
_cell.length_b   1.000
_cell.length_c   1.000
_cell.angle_alpha   90.00
_cell.angle_beta   90.00
_cell.angle_gamma   90.00
#
_symmetry.space_group_name_H-M   'P 1'
#
loop_
_entity.id
_entity.type
_entity.pdbx_description
1 polymer ?
#
loop_
_entity_poly.entity_id
_entity_poly.type
_entity_poly.pdbx_seq_one_letter_code
_entity_poly.pdbx_strand_id
1 'polypeptide(L)'
;MEVLLIVDVQNDFCPGGALAAPDGDKVVPVINNLMDKFKLVIASKDWHPAESVHFEKWPKHCLKNTWGAEFHSDLNTKKIDKIFYKGTE
;
A
#
# COMPACT_ATOMS: atom_id res chain seq x y z
N MET A 1 11.80 -20.91 -3.96
CA MET A 1 10.53 -20.45 -3.40
C MET A 1 10.15 -19.13 -4.02
N GLU A 2 8.91 -18.98 -4.47
CA GLU A 2 8.42 -17.72 -5.00
C GLU A 2 7.68 -16.95 -3.93
N VAL A 3 7.87 -15.64 -3.94
CA VAL A 3 7.24 -14.72 -2.98
C VAL A 3 6.43 -13.69 -3.77
N LEU A 4 5.22 -13.43 -3.32
CA LEU A 4 4.44 -12.31 -3.85
C LEU A 4 4.75 -11.07 -3.03
N LEU A 5 5.29 -10.05 -3.67
CA LEU A 5 5.55 -8.76 -3.04
C LEU A 5 4.52 -7.75 -3.53
N ILE A 6 3.73 -7.24 -2.60
CA ILE A 6 2.70 -6.24 -2.86
C ILE A 6 3.24 -4.88 -2.40
N VAL A 7 3.37 -3.94 -3.34
CA VAL A 7 4.01 -2.66 -3.05
C VAL A 7 2.97 -1.56 -2.97
N ASP A 8 2.75 -1.05 -1.75
CA ASP A 8 2.03 0.21 -1.49
C ASP A 8 0.60 0.26 -2.06
N VAL A 9 -0.17 -0.80 -1.92
CA VAL A 9 -1.58 -0.81 -2.35
C VAL A 9 -2.43 -0.16 -1.25
N GLN A 10 -2.26 1.14 -1.14
CA GLN A 10 -2.84 1.96 -0.08
C GLN A 10 -3.85 2.95 -0.66
N ASN A 11 -4.77 3.43 0.18
CA ASN A 11 -5.84 4.31 -0.25
C ASN A 11 -5.34 5.57 -0.96
N ASP A 12 -4.25 6.19 -0.47
CA ASP A 12 -3.75 7.42 -1.07
C ASP A 12 -3.17 7.24 -2.47
N PHE A 13 -2.81 6.01 -2.85
CA PHE A 13 -2.32 5.73 -4.19
C PHE A 13 -3.42 5.24 -5.14
N CYS A 14 -4.64 5.14 -4.65
CA CYS A 14 -5.81 4.72 -5.42
C CYS A 14 -6.73 5.91 -5.68
N PRO A 15 -7.68 5.80 -6.64
CA PRO A 15 -8.61 6.89 -6.90
C PRO A 15 -9.30 7.39 -5.63
N GLY A 16 -9.33 8.70 -5.46
CA GLY A 16 -9.84 9.34 -4.25
C GLY A 16 -8.79 9.63 -3.20
N GLY A 17 -7.59 9.14 -3.36
CA GLY A 17 -6.48 9.37 -2.44
C GLY A 17 -5.66 10.61 -2.78
N ALA A 18 -4.76 10.98 -1.87
CA ALA A 18 -4.00 12.23 -1.96
C ALA A 18 -2.92 12.21 -3.06
N LEU A 19 -2.46 11.04 -3.46
CA LEU A 19 -1.43 10.88 -4.49
C LEU A 19 -1.83 9.72 -5.41
N ALA A 20 -3.02 9.82 -5.97
CA ALA A 20 -3.63 8.72 -6.72
C ALA A 20 -2.91 8.45 -8.03
N ALA A 21 -2.61 7.17 -8.27
CA ALA A 21 -2.23 6.69 -9.58
C ALA A 21 -3.50 6.42 -10.40
N PRO A 22 -3.53 6.80 -11.70
CA PRO A 22 -4.67 6.46 -12.53
C PRO A 22 -4.93 4.95 -12.49
N ASP A 23 -6.18 4.56 -12.22
CA ASP A 23 -6.58 3.16 -12.14
C ASP A 23 -5.79 2.33 -11.11
N GLY A 24 -5.23 2.97 -10.08
CA GLY A 24 -4.43 2.28 -9.06
C GLY A 24 -5.18 1.17 -8.33
N ASP A 25 -6.49 1.28 -8.22
CA ASP A 25 -7.34 0.27 -7.59
C ASP A 25 -7.53 -0.99 -8.44
N LYS A 26 -7.28 -0.93 -9.74
CA LYS A 26 -7.51 -2.07 -10.64
C LYS A 26 -6.54 -3.22 -10.42
N VAL A 27 -5.42 -2.96 -9.75
CA VAL A 27 -4.48 -4.03 -9.39
C VAL A 27 -5.02 -4.94 -8.28
N VAL A 28 -5.99 -4.46 -7.49
CA VAL A 28 -6.46 -5.18 -6.30
C VAL A 28 -7.07 -6.54 -6.63
N PRO A 29 -8.01 -6.67 -7.58
CA PRO A 29 -8.53 -7.99 -7.94
C PRO A 29 -7.45 -8.94 -8.47
N VAL A 30 -6.50 -8.41 -9.24
CA VAL A 30 -5.38 -9.21 -9.77
C VAL A 30 -4.53 -9.75 -8.64
N ILE A 31 -4.20 -8.89 -7.68
CA ILE A 31 -3.39 -9.28 -6.51
C ILE A 31 -4.13 -10.32 -5.68
N ASN A 32 -5.41 -10.12 -5.41
CA ASN A 32 -6.21 -11.07 -4.65
C ASN A 32 -6.20 -12.46 -5.29
N ASN A 33 -6.28 -12.51 -6.62
CA ASN A 33 -6.21 -13.78 -7.33
C ASN A 33 -4.84 -14.44 -7.27
N LEU A 34 -3.78 -13.63 -7.20
CA LEU A 34 -2.41 -14.16 -7.13
C LEU A 34 -2.05 -14.69 -5.76
N MET A 35 -2.63 -14.14 -4.70
CA MET A 35 -2.25 -14.48 -3.32
C MET A 35 -2.33 -15.98 -3.04
N ASP A 36 -3.31 -16.68 -3.59
CA ASP A 36 -3.49 -18.11 -3.36
C ASP A 36 -2.42 -18.97 -4.03
N LYS A 37 -1.68 -18.38 -4.96
CA LYS A 37 -0.66 -19.12 -5.73
C LYS A 37 0.72 -19.05 -5.10
N PHE A 38 0.88 -18.29 -4.04
CA PHE A 38 2.18 -18.09 -3.39
C PHE A 38 2.11 -18.52 -1.93
N LYS A 39 3.19 -19.16 -1.46
CA LYS A 39 3.28 -19.60 -0.06
C LYS A 39 3.63 -18.44 0.88
N LEU A 40 4.27 -17.42 0.36
CA LEU A 40 4.65 -16.24 1.16
C LEU A 40 4.20 -15.00 0.46
N VAL A 41 3.41 -14.20 1.16
CA VAL A 41 2.89 -12.91 0.68
C VAL A 41 3.39 -11.82 1.60
N ILE A 42 4.12 -10.86 1.03
CA ILE A 42 4.73 -9.75 1.76
C ILE A 42 4.18 -8.45 1.16
N ALA A 43 3.85 -7.49 2.01
CA ALA A 43 3.37 -6.20 1.55
C ALA A 43 4.20 -5.07 2.16
N SER A 44 4.35 -3.98 1.42
CA SER A 44 4.94 -2.76 1.92
C SER A 44 3.90 -1.66 2.07
N LYS A 45 4.15 -0.75 3.00
CA LYS A 45 3.35 0.45 3.21
C LYS A 45 4.24 1.66 3.36
N ASP A 46 3.94 2.72 2.64
CA ASP A 46 4.43 4.04 2.99
C ASP A 46 3.75 4.46 4.30
N TRP A 47 4.55 4.98 5.23
CA TRP A 47 4.07 5.27 6.59
C TRP A 47 4.78 6.52 7.08
N HIS A 48 4.31 7.67 6.59
CA HIS A 48 5.02 8.93 6.79
C HIS A 48 4.58 9.67 8.05
N PRO A 49 5.52 10.28 8.79
CA PRO A 49 5.16 11.28 9.79
C PRO A 49 4.68 12.55 9.09
N ALA A 50 3.88 13.35 9.79
CA ALA A 50 3.30 14.56 9.21
C ALA A 50 4.36 15.56 8.71
N GLU A 51 5.57 15.49 9.25
CA GLU A 51 6.67 16.41 8.94
C GLU A 51 7.75 15.75 8.08
N SER A 52 7.38 14.73 7.32
CA SER A 52 8.33 14.00 6.48
C SER A 52 8.94 14.89 5.40
N VAL A 53 10.24 14.69 5.15
CA VAL A 53 10.96 15.35 4.06
C VAL A 53 10.39 15.02 2.68
N HIS A 54 9.67 13.91 2.56
CA HIS A 54 9.01 13.53 1.31
C HIS A 54 8.00 14.59 0.86
N PHE A 55 7.43 15.35 1.78
CA PHE A 55 6.40 16.35 1.48
C PHE A 55 6.94 17.66 0.93
N GLU A 56 8.26 17.78 0.86
CA GLU A 56 8.87 18.88 0.13
C GLU A 56 8.70 18.74 -1.39
N LYS A 57 8.58 17.49 -1.87
CA LYS A 57 8.45 17.18 -3.30
C LYS A 57 7.08 16.62 -3.67
N TRP A 58 6.36 16.04 -2.73
CA TRP A 58 5.12 15.34 -2.97
C TRP A 58 4.01 15.90 -2.08
N PRO A 59 2.75 15.88 -2.52
CA PRO A 59 1.65 16.20 -1.61
C PRO A 59 1.64 15.24 -0.43
N LYS A 60 1.10 15.68 0.69
CA LYS A 60 1.00 14.83 1.88
C LYS A 60 0.17 13.60 1.55
N HIS A 61 0.73 12.44 1.83
CA HIS A 61 0.11 11.14 1.56
C HIS A 61 0.60 10.11 2.56
N CYS A 62 -0.19 9.07 2.76
CA CYS A 62 0.17 7.92 3.60
C CYS A 62 0.69 8.32 4.98
N LEU A 63 0.01 9.28 5.60
CA LEU A 63 0.34 9.71 6.97
C LEU A 63 0.04 8.59 7.94
N LYS A 64 0.94 8.37 8.89
CA LYS A 64 0.79 7.36 9.94
C LYS A 64 -0.60 7.43 10.57
N ASN A 65 -1.23 6.27 10.74
CA ASN A 65 -2.52 6.12 11.41
C ASN A 65 -3.70 6.83 10.73
N THR A 66 -3.60 7.11 9.43
CA THR A 66 -4.71 7.71 8.67
C THR A 66 -5.30 6.72 7.67
N TRP A 67 -6.51 7.01 7.21
CA TRP A 67 -7.18 6.24 6.17
C TRP A 67 -6.31 6.14 4.91
N GLY A 68 -5.64 7.24 4.54
CA GLY A 68 -4.81 7.26 3.33
C GLY A 68 -3.67 6.25 3.36
N ALA A 69 -3.13 5.96 4.54
CA ALA A 69 -2.05 4.99 4.70
C ALA A 69 -2.54 3.55 4.77
N GLU A 70 -3.82 3.32 4.96
CA GLU A 70 -4.37 1.97 5.04
C GLU A 70 -4.37 1.30 3.68
N PHE A 71 -4.27 -0.03 3.67
CA PHE A 71 -4.46 -0.80 2.45
C PHE A 71 -5.85 -0.55 1.87
N HIS A 72 -5.94 -0.60 0.54
CA HIS A 72 -7.23 -0.53 -0.12
C HIS A 72 -8.20 -1.55 0.49
N SER A 73 -9.44 -1.15 0.73
CA SER A 73 -10.42 -1.97 1.44
C SER A 73 -10.72 -3.31 0.77
N ASP A 74 -10.56 -3.38 -0.54
CA ASP A 74 -10.83 -4.61 -1.29
C ASP A 74 -9.63 -5.57 -1.33
N LEU A 75 -8.46 -5.14 -0.85
CA LEU A 75 -7.30 -6.02 -0.77
C LEU A 75 -7.52 -7.06 0.33
N ASN A 76 -7.28 -8.33 0.02
CA ASN A 76 -7.45 -9.41 1.00
C ASN A 76 -6.27 -9.47 1.97
N THR A 77 -6.26 -8.57 2.94
CA THR A 77 -5.16 -8.41 3.87
C THR A 77 -4.96 -9.61 4.80
N LYS A 78 -5.96 -10.47 4.94
CA LYS A 78 -5.86 -11.66 5.78
C LYS A 78 -4.83 -12.65 5.29
N LYS A 79 -4.50 -12.60 4.00
CA LYS A 79 -3.51 -13.48 3.39
C LYS A 79 -2.11 -12.91 3.36
N ILE A 80 -1.91 -11.69 3.85
CA ILE A 80 -0.58 -11.08 3.92
C ILE A 80 0.14 -11.63 5.15
N ASP A 81 1.32 -12.22 4.93
CA ASP A 81 2.12 -12.82 6.01
C ASP A 81 2.96 -11.80 6.75
N LYS A 82 3.52 -10.82 6.04
CA LYS A 82 4.36 -9.78 6.64
C LYS A 82 4.10 -8.44 5.99
N ILE A 83 4.15 -7.39 6.80
CA ILE A 83 4.01 -6.00 6.35
C ILE A 83 5.26 -5.24 6.76
N PHE A 84 5.90 -4.58 5.79
CA PHE A 84 7.04 -3.70 6.03
C PHE A 84 6.60 -2.25 5.87
N TYR A 85 6.95 -1.44 6.85
CA TYR A 85 6.66 0.00 6.84
C TYR A 85 7.91 0.74 6.38
N LYS A 86 7.76 1.68 5.46
CA LYS A 86 8.87 2.47 4.93
C LYS A 86 8.53 3.94 4.91
N GLY A 87 9.54 4.79 4.69
CA GLY A 87 9.33 6.23 4.72
C GLY A 87 8.89 6.74 6.09
N THR A 88 9.35 6.10 7.15
CA THR A 88 8.91 6.34 8.53
C THR A 88 9.60 7.52 9.21
N GLU A 89 10.55 8.16 8.54
CA GLU A 89 11.34 9.26 9.10
C GLU A 89 11.04 10.61 8.46
#